data_edb0f5c6729c92a1b7df25c4ca9db3ea
#
_entry.id   edb0f5c6729c92a1b7df25c4ca9db3ea
#
_cell.length_a   1.000
_cell.length_b   1.000
_cell.length_c   1.000
_cell.angle_alpha   90.00
_cell.angle_beta   90.00
_cell.angle_gamma   90.00
#
_symmetry.space_group_name_H-M   'P 1'
#
loop_
_entity.id
_entity.type
_entity.pdbx_description
1 polymer ?
#
loop_
_entity_poly.entity_id
_entity_poly.type
_entity_poly.pdbx_seq_one_letter_code
_entity_poly.pdbx_strand_id
1 'polypeptide(L)'
;MALGACTLPDPELLLLDEPTAGVDPKARREFWNEIHALADGGLTVLVSTHYMDEAERCHEIAYIAYGRLLVHGTVGEVIDHSGLTTYTVSGRDVPRLSAELSDKADIMVTPFGAKLHVSARDEAKLATVIEPYRQDRELEWEASSPSLEDVFIDLMTHARDNFQ
;
A
#
# COMPACT_ATOMS: atom_id res chain seq x y z
N MET A 1 -27.65 1.99 -2.55
CA MET A 1 -28.89 1.88 -1.74
C MET A 1 -28.64 1.46 -0.28
N ALA A 2 -27.67 0.59 0.02
CA ALA A 2 -27.39 0.20 1.42
C ALA A 2 -26.87 1.37 2.29
N LEU A 3 -25.96 2.19 1.78
CA LEU A 3 -25.37 3.31 2.50
C LEU A 3 -26.46 4.32 2.97
N GLY A 4 -27.36 4.74 2.07
CA GLY A 4 -28.43 5.67 2.43
C GLY A 4 -29.39 5.14 3.51
N ALA A 5 -29.59 3.83 3.61
CA ALA A 5 -30.40 3.24 4.68
C ALA A 5 -29.70 3.29 6.05
N CYS A 6 -28.36 3.15 6.07
CA CYS A 6 -27.58 3.22 7.30
C CYS A 6 -27.41 4.64 7.84
N THR A 7 -27.54 5.66 7.01
CA THR A 7 -27.41 7.07 7.39
C THR A 7 -28.74 7.74 7.80
N LEU A 8 -29.89 7.12 7.48
CA LEU A 8 -31.22 7.64 7.84
C LEU A 8 -31.42 7.95 9.35
N PRO A 9 -30.89 7.13 10.29
CA PRO A 9 -31.06 7.40 11.72
C PRO A 9 -30.10 8.44 12.30
N ASP A 10 -29.33 9.14 11.46
CA ASP A 10 -28.31 10.12 11.86
C ASP A 10 -27.28 9.54 12.86
N PRO A 11 -26.52 8.50 12.46
CA PRO A 11 -25.57 7.84 13.34
C PRO A 11 -24.33 8.70 13.61
N GLU A 12 -23.70 8.51 14.78
CA GLU A 12 -22.39 9.09 15.09
C GLU A 12 -21.23 8.24 14.54
N LEU A 13 -21.48 6.96 14.32
CA LEU A 13 -20.50 5.98 13.82
C LEU A 13 -21.13 5.07 12.76
N LEU A 14 -20.45 4.90 11.65
CA LEU A 14 -20.79 3.98 10.58
C LEU A 14 -19.71 2.90 10.46
N LEU A 15 -20.10 1.63 10.51
CA LEU A 15 -19.21 0.47 10.34
C LEU A 15 -19.51 -0.21 9.01
N LEU A 16 -18.51 -0.32 8.16
CA LEU A 16 -18.62 -0.89 6.82
C LEU A 16 -17.58 -1.98 6.64
N ASP A 17 -18.03 -3.17 6.30
CA ASP A 17 -17.18 -4.33 6.03
C ASP A 17 -17.15 -4.60 4.53
N GLU A 18 -15.97 -4.44 3.90
CA GLU A 18 -15.71 -4.60 2.47
C GLU A 18 -16.81 -3.99 1.56
N PRO A 19 -17.18 -2.72 1.75
CA PRO A 19 -18.41 -2.17 1.18
C PRO A 19 -18.43 -2.07 -0.35
N THR A 20 -17.27 -2.15 -0.98
CA THR A 20 -17.12 -2.03 -2.44
C THR A 20 -16.70 -3.34 -3.10
N ALA A 21 -16.73 -4.46 -2.36
CA ALA A 21 -16.42 -5.77 -2.93
C ALA A 21 -17.40 -6.11 -4.08
N GLY A 22 -16.83 -6.42 -5.26
CA GLY A 22 -17.62 -6.73 -6.45
C GLY A 22 -18.35 -5.55 -7.10
N VAL A 23 -18.07 -4.32 -6.67
CA VAL A 23 -18.66 -3.08 -7.23
C VAL A 23 -17.79 -2.61 -8.41
N ASP A 24 -18.44 -2.11 -9.47
CA ASP A 24 -17.75 -1.56 -10.62
C ASP A 24 -16.94 -0.28 -10.27
N PRO A 25 -15.89 0.08 -11.03
CA PRO A 25 -15.00 1.19 -10.69
C PRO A 25 -15.70 2.56 -10.59
N LYS A 26 -16.76 2.79 -11.35
CA LYS A 26 -17.51 4.06 -11.31
C LYS A 26 -18.30 4.16 -10.03
N ALA A 27 -19.09 3.13 -9.71
CA ALA A 27 -19.90 3.08 -8.50
C ALA A 27 -19.02 3.08 -7.23
N ARG A 28 -17.81 2.43 -7.27
CA ARG A 28 -16.82 2.50 -6.20
C ARG A 28 -16.36 3.94 -5.95
N ARG A 29 -16.05 4.69 -7.01
CA ARG A 29 -15.65 6.10 -6.89
C ARG A 29 -16.77 6.96 -6.30
N GLU A 30 -18.01 6.77 -6.75
CA GLU A 30 -19.18 7.49 -6.24
C GLU A 30 -19.41 7.18 -4.76
N PHE A 31 -19.28 5.92 -4.36
CA PHE A 31 -19.33 5.48 -2.97
C PHE A 31 -18.31 6.19 -2.08
N TRP A 32 -17.05 6.22 -2.49
CA TRP A 32 -15.99 6.88 -1.72
C TRP A 32 -16.19 8.39 -1.62
N ASN A 33 -16.67 9.03 -2.67
CA ASN A 33 -17.03 10.46 -2.62
C ASN A 33 -18.14 10.75 -1.59
N GLU A 34 -19.12 9.86 -1.49
CA GLU A 34 -20.21 9.96 -0.50
C GLU A 34 -19.68 9.75 0.92
N ILE A 35 -18.80 8.75 1.14
CA ILE A 35 -18.17 8.50 2.43
C ILE A 35 -17.37 9.72 2.90
N HIS A 36 -16.58 10.34 2.02
CA HIS A 36 -15.83 11.55 2.36
C HIS A 36 -16.78 12.71 2.73
N ALA A 37 -17.85 12.92 1.97
CA ALA A 37 -18.84 13.96 2.26
C ALA A 37 -19.51 13.76 3.62
N LEU A 38 -19.82 12.50 3.99
CA LEU A 38 -20.36 12.15 5.30
C LEU A 38 -19.35 12.38 6.43
N ALA A 39 -18.09 12.02 6.21
CA ALA A 39 -17.01 12.24 7.18
C ALA A 39 -16.73 13.74 7.39
N ASP A 40 -16.70 14.53 6.32
CA ASP A 40 -16.58 15.99 6.38
C ASP A 40 -17.77 16.64 7.14
N GLY A 41 -18.94 15.99 7.09
CA GLY A 41 -20.13 16.35 7.87
C GLY A 41 -20.05 15.98 9.35
N GLY A 42 -18.98 15.32 9.80
CA GLY A 42 -18.73 14.93 11.19
C GLY A 42 -19.07 13.48 11.54
N LEU A 43 -19.50 12.66 10.56
CA LEU A 43 -19.73 11.24 10.77
C LEU A 43 -18.38 10.49 10.90
N THR A 44 -18.21 9.72 11.95
CA THR A 44 -17.09 8.78 12.04
C THR A 44 -17.39 7.54 11.21
N VAL A 45 -16.47 7.18 10.30
CA VAL A 45 -16.65 6.00 9.44
C VAL A 45 -15.46 5.05 9.61
N LEU A 46 -15.75 3.81 9.99
CA LEU A 46 -14.78 2.72 10.02
C LEU A 46 -15.06 1.77 8.85
N VAL A 47 -14.10 1.62 7.97
CA VAL A 47 -14.18 0.75 6.79
C VAL A 47 -13.14 -0.36 6.91
N SER A 48 -13.55 -1.63 6.79
CA SER A 48 -12.61 -2.70 6.48
C SER A 48 -12.49 -2.86 4.96
N THR A 49 -11.29 -3.03 4.47
CA THR A 49 -11.01 -3.30 3.06
C THR A 49 -9.71 -4.08 2.91
N HIS A 50 -9.58 -4.85 1.86
CA HIS A 50 -8.33 -5.48 1.43
C HIS A 50 -7.73 -4.81 0.18
N TYR A 51 -8.35 -3.73 -0.29
CA TYR A 51 -7.87 -2.93 -1.42
C TYR A 51 -6.98 -1.78 -0.95
N MET A 52 -5.71 -1.73 -1.41
CA MET A 52 -4.76 -0.70 -1.01
C MET A 52 -5.17 0.69 -1.51
N ASP A 53 -5.73 0.77 -2.71
CA ASP A 53 -6.24 2.01 -3.30
C ASP A 53 -7.44 2.61 -2.53
N GLU A 54 -8.13 1.81 -1.74
CA GLU A 54 -9.16 2.27 -0.80
C GLU A 54 -8.55 2.72 0.53
N ALA A 55 -7.58 1.97 1.06
CA ALA A 55 -6.86 2.36 2.26
C ALA A 55 -6.19 3.73 2.09
N GLU A 56 -5.61 4.02 0.91
CA GLU A 56 -5.02 5.31 0.58
C GLU A 56 -6.00 6.48 0.59
N ARG A 57 -7.31 6.23 0.56
CA ARG A 57 -8.35 7.25 0.64
C ARG A 57 -8.76 7.57 2.07
N CYS A 58 -8.39 6.74 3.04
CA CYS A 58 -8.73 6.94 4.44
C CYS A 58 -7.87 8.04 5.07
N HIS A 59 -8.41 8.75 6.07
CA HIS A 59 -7.64 9.71 6.85
C HIS A 59 -6.59 9.02 7.72
N GLU A 60 -6.97 7.89 8.30
CA GLU A 60 -6.09 7.02 9.09
C GLU A 60 -6.32 5.57 8.69
N ILE A 61 -5.30 4.77 8.82
CA ILE A 61 -5.33 3.34 8.56
C ILE A 61 -4.85 2.56 9.78
N ALA A 62 -5.44 1.37 9.97
CA ALA A 62 -5.01 0.40 10.96
C ALA A 62 -4.81 -0.94 10.23
N TYR A 63 -3.56 -1.40 10.11
CA TYR A 63 -3.28 -2.66 9.45
C TYR A 63 -3.20 -3.80 10.46
N ILE A 64 -4.12 -4.76 10.30
CA ILE A 64 -4.24 -5.93 11.16
C ILE A 64 -3.90 -7.19 10.36
N ALA A 65 -2.96 -7.97 10.87
CA ALA A 65 -2.65 -9.28 10.33
C ALA A 65 -2.32 -10.25 11.45
N TYR A 66 -2.68 -11.52 11.28
CA TYR A 66 -2.47 -12.60 12.27
C TYR A 66 -3.01 -12.25 13.68
N GLY A 67 -4.14 -11.51 13.74
CA GLY A 67 -4.75 -11.10 15.01
C GLY A 67 -3.97 -10.01 15.76
N ARG A 68 -3.05 -9.31 15.11
CA ARG A 68 -2.24 -8.23 15.68
C ARG A 68 -2.39 -6.96 14.87
N LEU A 69 -2.44 -5.82 15.56
CA LEU A 69 -2.28 -4.51 14.95
C LEU A 69 -0.80 -4.31 14.65
N LEU A 70 -0.46 -4.24 13.36
CA LEU A 70 0.93 -4.08 12.91
C LEU A 70 1.34 -2.63 12.81
N VAL A 71 0.44 -1.76 12.32
CA VAL A 71 0.68 -0.31 12.20
C VAL A 71 -0.66 0.44 12.26
N HIS A 72 -0.63 1.67 12.75
CA HIS A 72 -1.75 2.60 12.77
C HIS A 72 -1.23 4.02 12.58
N GLY A 73 -1.95 4.85 11.84
CA GLY A 73 -1.65 6.26 11.60
C GLY A 73 -2.21 6.73 10.26
N THR A 74 -1.87 7.94 9.87
CA THR A 74 -2.13 8.43 8.51
C THR A 74 -1.29 7.66 7.50
N VAL A 75 -1.71 7.64 6.23
CA VAL A 75 -0.94 6.98 5.16
C VAL A 75 0.49 7.52 5.08
N GLY A 76 0.66 8.86 5.20
CA GLY A 76 1.98 9.50 5.21
C GLY A 76 2.85 9.02 6.37
N GLU A 77 2.33 9.02 7.59
CA GLU A 77 3.05 8.54 8.78
C GLU A 77 3.46 7.07 8.65
N VAL A 78 2.59 6.23 8.12
CA VAL A 78 2.86 4.80 7.93
C VAL A 78 3.99 4.60 6.91
N ILE A 79 3.99 5.36 5.82
CA ILE A 79 5.06 5.34 4.81
C ILE A 79 6.37 5.87 5.38
N ASP A 80 6.36 7.03 6.03
CA ASP A 80 7.55 7.68 6.59
C ASP A 80 8.23 6.84 7.68
N HIS A 81 7.43 6.15 8.50
CA HIS A 81 7.94 5.29 9.57
C HIS A 81 8.32 3.87 9.12
N SER A 82 8.08 3.51 7.87
CA SER A 82 8.40 2.17 7.35
C SER A 82 9.90 1.85 7.40
N GLY A 83 10.74 2.87 7.27
CA GLY A 83 12.18 2.72 7.15
C GLY A 83 12.64 2.08 5.84
N LEU A 84 11.76 2.03 4.83
CA LEU A 84 12.09 1.51 3.51
C LEU A 84 12.79 2.57 2.65
N THR A 85 13.89 2.20 2.03
CA THR A 85 14.48 2.92 0.89
C THR A 85 13.99 2.27 -0.38
N THR A 86 13.44 3.06 -1.31
CA THR A 86 12.82 2.56 -2.54
C THR A 86 13.37 3.25 -3.76
N TYR A 87 13.60 2.49 -4.81
CA TYR A 87 13.84 2.97 -6.17
C TYR A 87 12.74 2.50 -7.10
N THR A 88 12.21 3.43 -7.89
CA THR A 88 11.34 3.11 -9.01
C THR A 88 12.21 2.85 -10.24
N VAL A 89 12.02 1.70 -10.88
CA VAL A 89 12.76 1.30 -12.07
C VAL A 89 11.83 1.22 -13.26
N SER A 90 12.23 1.85 -14.37
CA SER A 90 11.52 1.78 -15.65
C SER A 90 12.47 1.38 -16.78
N GLY A 91 11.91 0.92 -17.90
CA GLY A 91 12.69 0.52 -19.07
C GLY A 91 12.22 -0.79 -19.69
N ARG A 92 12.92 -1.22 -20.74
CA ARG A 92 12.55 -2.42 -21.50
C ARG A 92 12.85 -3.72 -20.78
N ASP A 93 13.86 -3.71 -19.92
CA ASP A 93 14.43 -4.91 -19.29
C ASP A 93 13.91 -5.14 -17.85
N VAL A 94 12.87 -4.40 -17.44
CA VAL A 94 12.21 -4.52 -16.13
C VAL A 94 11.80 -5.95 -15.80
N PRO A 95 11.21 -6.75 -16.71
CA PRO A 95 10.84 -8.13 -16.38
C PRO A 95 12.04 -9.03 -16.05
N ARG A 96 13.18 -8.86 -16.72
CA ARG A 96 14.41 -9.59 -16.41
C ARG A 96 14.95 -9.17 -15.04
N LEU A 97 15.02 -7.86 -14.80
CA LEU A 97 15.49 -7.31 -13.53
C LEU A 97 14.62 -7.83 -12.37
N SER A 98 13.31 -7.85 -12.52
CA SER A 98 12.39 -8.38 -11.52
C SER A 98 12.72 -9.84 -11.17
N ALA A 99 12.93 -10.69 -12.17
CA ALA A 99 13.27 -12.09 -11.95
C ALA A 99 14.64 -12.26 -11.25
N GLU A 100 15.64 -11.47 -11.64
CA GLU A 100 16.99 -11.55 -11.06
C GLU A 100 17.07 -11.01 -9.62
N LEU A 101 16.23 -10.03 -9.27
CA LEU A 101 16.22 -9.42 -7.93
C LEU A 101 15.29 -10.13 -6.95
N SER A 102 14.25 -10.82 -7.43
CA SER A 102 13.27 -11.50 -6.57
C SER A 102 13.87 -12.60 -5.69
N ASP A 103 15.01 -13.19 -6.11
CA ASP A 103 15.72 -14.21 -5.36
C ASP A 103 16.77 -13.64 -4.37
N LYS A 104 16.91 -12.30 -4.32
CA LYS A 104 17.88 -11.65 -3.42
C LYS A 104 17.30 -11.49 -2.03
N ALA A 105 17.98 -12.04 -1.03
CA ALA A 105 17.57 -11.89 0.35
C ALA A 105 17.54 -10.40 0.78
N ASP A 106 16.49 -10.03 1.51
CA ASP A 106 16.26 -8.70 2.07
C ASP A 106 16.04 -7.59 1.01
N ILE A 107 15.81 -7.95 -0.24
CA ILE A 107 15.38 -7.04 -1.29
C ILE A 107 13.93 -7.37 -1.64
N MET A 108 13.07 -6.37 -1.56
CA MET A 108 11.69 -6.48 -1.97
C MET A 108 11.52 -5.91 -3.38
N VAL A 109 10.80 -6.63 -4.20
CA VAL A 109 10.57 -6.29 -5.60
C VAL A 109 9.07 -6.34 -5.87
N THR A 110 8.48 -5.18 -6.10
CA THR A 110 7.02 -5.03 -6.28
C THR A 110 6.72 -4.43 -7.65
N PRO A 111 5.91 -5.07 -8.50
CA PRO A 111 5.44 -4.46 -9.73
C PRO A 111 4.60 -3.21 -9.45
N PHE A 112 4.89 -2.12 -10.14
CA PHE A 112 4.18 -0.85 -10.03
C PHE A 112 3.75 -0.35 -11.41
N GLY A 113 2.62 -0.80 -11.90
CA GLY A 113 2.16 -0.58 -13.26
C GLY A 113 3.14 -1.16 -14.29
N ALA A 114 3.72 -0.31 -15.16
CA ALA A 114 4.76 -0.70 -16.11
C ALA A 114 6.20 -0.57 -15.53
N LYS A 115 6.30 -0.18 -14.27
CA LYS A 115 7.55 0.02 -13.53
C LYS A 115 7.72 -1.06 -12.46
N LEU A 116 8.85 -0.99 -11.76
CA LEU A 116 9.18 -1.88 -10.66
C LEU A 116 9.61 -1.03 -9.46
N HIS A 117 9.10 -1.31 -8.28
CA HIS A 117 9.69 -0.83 -7.04
C HIS A 117 10.71 -1.85 -6.54
N VAL A 118 11.87 -1.37 -6.18
CA VAL A 118 12.95 -2.15 -5.57
C VAL A 118 13.26 -1.50 -4.24
N SER A 119 12.94 -2.20 -3.14
CA SER A 119 12.95 -1.64 -1.79
C SER A 119 13.73 -2.50 -0.83
N ALA A 120 14.33 -1.89 0.18
CA ALA A 120 14.92 -2.57 1.33
C ALA A 120 14.96 -1.64 2.54
N ARG A 121 15.06 -2.23 3.74
CA ARG A 121 15.29 -1.48 4.99
C ARG A 121 16.75 -1.05 5.14
N ASP A 122 17.68 -1.83 4.59
CA ASP A 122 19.12 -1.53 4.58
C ASP A 122 19.50 -0.85 3.26
N GLU A 123 19.61 0.49 3.30
CA GLU A 123 19.98 1.31 2.14
C GLU A 123 21.34 0.92 1.57
N ALA A 124 22.34 0.62 2.42
CA ALA A 124 23.68 0.28 1.96
C ALA A 124 23.70 -1.08 1.23
N LYS A 125 22.91 -2.03 1.73
CA LYS A 125 22.72 -3.33 1.09
C LYS A 125 21.99 -3.17 -0.25
N LEU A 126 20.91 -2.38 -0.26
CA LEU A 126 20.18 -2.07 -1.47
C LEU A 126 21.10 -1.47 -2.53
N ALA A 127 21.86 -0.43 -2.18
CA ALA A 127 22.79 0.23 -3.08
C ALA A 127 23.81 -0.77 -3.67
N THR A 128 24.35 -1.66 -2.85
CA THR A 128 25.29 -2.69 -3.29
C THR A 128 24.68 -3.67 -4.28
N VAL A 129 23.46 -4.10 -4.01
CA VAL A 129 22.76 -5.08 -4.86
C VAL A 129 22.35 -4.49 -6.21
N ILE A 130 21.92 -3.22 -6.24
CA ILE A 130 21.45 -2.58 -7.48
C ILE A 130 22.58 -1.99 -8.34
N GLU A 131 23.77 -1.78 -7.78
CA GLU A 131 24.91 -1.14 -8.49
C GLU A 131 25.23 -1.76 -9.85
N PRO A 132 25.28 -3.10 -10.02
CA PRO A 132 25.52 -3.71 -11.32
C PRO A 132 24.47 -3.36 -12.39
N TYR A 133 23.23 -3.14 -11.96
CA TYR A 133 22.10 -2.88 -12.85
C TYR A 133 21.93 -1.39 -13.18
N ARG A 134 22.50 -0.50 -12.37
CA ARG A 134 22.44 0.97 -12.61
C ARG A 134 23.21 1.40 -13.86
N GLN A 135 24.15 0.57 -14.33
CA GLN A 135 24.94 0.83 -15.53
C GLN A 135 24.23 0.37 -16.82
N ASP A 136 23.12 -0.36 -16.69
CA ASP A 136 22.33 -0.80 -17.83
C ASP A 136 21.54 0.38 -18.41
N ARG A 137 21.81 0.71 -19.69
CA ARG A 137 21.16 1.84 -20.40
C ARG A 137 19.70 1.59 -20.75
N GLU A 138 19.25 0.36 -20.66
CA GLU A 138 17.83 -0.01 -20.89
C GLU A 138 16.97 0.17 -19.65
N LEU A 139 17.59 0.53 -18.50
CA LEU A 139 16.95 0.74 -17.21
C LEU A 139 17.16 2.17 -16.71
N GLU A 140 16.10 2.79 -16.25
CA GLU A 140 16.09 4.10 -15.59
C GLU A 140 15.73 3.91 -14.13
N TRP A 141 16.59 4.44 -13.25
CA TRP A 141 16.47 4.33 -11.79
C TRP A 141 16.19 5.70 -11.18
N GLU A 142 15.11 5.80 -10.45
CA GLU A 142 14.69 7.02 -9.75
C GLU A 142 14.47 6.70 -8.27
N ALA A 143 15.09 7.48 -7.37
CA ALA A 143 14.79 7.38 -5.94
C ALA A 143 13.34 7.86 -5.71
N SER A 144 12.57 7.09 -4.98
CA SER A 144 11.15 7.36 -4.73
C SER A 144 10.76 6.99 -3.30
N SER A 145 9.62 7.50 -2.85
CA SER A 145 8.98 7.00 -1.64
C SER A 145 8.39 5.61 -1.90
N PRO A 146 8.37 4.72 -0.90
CA PRO A 146 7.64 3.47 -1.00
C PRO A 146 6.13 3.74 -1.14
N SER A 147 5.42 2.83 -1.80
CA SER A 147 3.97 2.81 -1.81
C SER A 147 3.44 2.20 -0.51
N LEU A 148 2.15 2.39 -0.23
CA LEU A 148 1.50 1.72 0.88
C LEU A 148 1.54 0.19 0.72
N GLU A 149 1.47 -0.31 -0.52
CA GLU A 149 1.60 -1.73 -0.85
C GLU A 149 2.99 -2.27 -0.48
N ASP A 150 4.07 -1.52 -0.78
CA ASP A 150 5.44 -1.88 -0.39
C ASP A 150 5.56 -2.04 1.13
N VAL A 151 4.99 -1.08 1.89
CA VAL A 151 5.00 -1.12 3.35
C VAL A 151 4.23 -2.33 3.88
N PHE A 152 3.09 -2.67 3.30
CA PHE A 152 2.31 -3.82 3.74
C PHE A 152 2.99 -5.15 3.44
N ILE A 153 3.63 -5.29 2.28
CA ILE A 153 4.41 -6.49 1.95
C ILE A 153 5.55 -6.68 2.94
N ASP A 154 6.26 -5.61 3.27
CA ASP A 154 7.33 -5.61 4.27
C ASP A 154 6.83 -6.00 5.65
N LEU A 155 5.76 -5.38 6.14
CA LEU A 155 5.13 -5.71 7.43
C LEU A 155 4.68 -7.17 7.50
N MET A 156 4.08 -7.70 6.43
CA MET A 156 3.64 -9.10 6.36
C MET A 156 4.80 -10.09 6.40
N THR A 157 5.89 -9.76 5.73
CA THR A 157 7.11 -10.59 5.70
C THR A 157 7.69 -10.71 7.11
N HIS A 158 7.82 -9.59 7.81
CA HIS A 158 8.35 -9.56 9.18
C HIS A 158 7.37 -10.15 10.21
N ALA A 159 6.05 -10.00 10.02
CA ALA A 159 5.06 -10.61 10.91
C ALA A 159 5.05 -12.13 10.85
N ARG A 160 5.42 -12.75 9.71
CA ARG A 160 5.55 -14.22 9.59
C ARG A 160 6.73 -14.76 10.39
N ASP A 161 7.85 -14.05 10.39
CA ASP A 161 9.07 -14.48 11.08
C ASP A 161 8.92 -14.51 12.61
N ASN A 162 7.92 -13.82 13.16
CA ASN A 162 7.64 -13.82 14.61
C ASN A 162 6.75 -15.00 15.07
N PHE A 163 6.29 -15.87 14.17
CA PHE A 163 5.43 -17.01 14.47
C PHE A 163 6.10 -18.38 14.25
N GLN A 164 7.37 -18.41 13.84
CA GLN A 164 8.21 -19.61 13.79
C GLN A 164 9.12 -19.67 15.02
#